data_16ca7e497579f6ec449b69343876449e
#
_entry.id   16ca7e497579f6ec449b69343876449e
#
_cell.length_a   1.000
_cell.length_b   1.000
_cell.length_c   1.000
_cell.angle_alpha   90.00
_cell.angle_beta   90.00
_cell.angle_gamma   90.00
#
_symmetry.space_group_name_H-M   'P 1'
#
loop_
_entity.id
_entity.type
_entity.pdbx_description
1 polymer ?
#
loop_
_entity_poly.entity_id
_entity_poly.type
_entity_poly.pdbx_seq_one_letter_code
_entity_poly.pdbx_strand_id
1 'polypeptide(L)'
;MNPKIFLFAFPATLLVFGVANAGEPINDSGTMACVTDKWDEKEPEKGHKLVDAAMRCVLIPDDAAAPKITQDCVGKYEYMPDKSWKGTGSCTDNYPGGDKISLTWEEGSHLEEYKYENTGGTGKYKGAKGGGTYKTDELTTTLYGGRKKGKLELP
;
A
#
# COMPACT_ATOMS: atom_id res chain seq x y z
N MET A 1 -51.51 -6.39 -58.16
CA MET A 1 -50.52 -7.04 -57.27
C MET A 1 -49.83 -5.95 -56.45
N ASN A 2 -50.20 -5.81 -55.17
CA ASN A 2 -49.59 -4.82 -54.26
C ASN A 2 -48.45 -5.48 -53.41
N PRO A 3 -47.23 -4.94 -53.39
CA PRO A 3 -46.22 -5.45 -52.51
C PRO A 3 -46.43 -4.87 -51.09
N LYS A 4 -46.60 -5.77 -50.12
CA LYS A 4 -46.59 -5.41 -48.69
C LYS A 4 -45.15 -5.18 -48.21
N ILE A 5 -44.87 -3.95 -47.82
CA ILE A 5 -43.61 -3.57 -47.18
C ILE A 5 -43.69 -3.94 -45.70
N PHE A 6 -42.87 -4.89 -45.24
CA PHE A 6 -42.69 -5.22 -43.82
C PHE A 6 -41.59 -4.29 -43.24
N LEU A 7 -42.01 -3.35 -42.39
CA LEU A 7 -41.09 -2.60 -41.54
C LEU A 7 -40.69 -3.47 -40.34
N PHE A 8 -39.43 -3.88 -40.31
CA PHE A 8 -38.84 -4.46 -39.10
C PHE A 8 -38.37 -3.31 -38.17
N ALA A 9 -39.07 -3.16 -37.03
CA ALA A 9 -38.63 -2.29 -35.95
C ALA A 9 -37.60 -3.03 -35.12
N PHE A 10 -36.33 -2.58 -35.14
CA PHE A 10 -35.28 -3.04 -34.22
C PHE A 10 -35.45 -2.31 -32.87
N PRO A 11 -35.55 -3.03 -31.75
CA PRO A 11 -35.49 -2.38 -30.45
C PRO A 11 -34.05 -1.92 -30.16
N ALA A 12 -33.87 -0.62 -30.02
CA ALA A 12 -32.62 -0.04 -29.55
C ALA A 12 -32.48 -0.37 -28.05
N THR A 13 -31.62 -1.32 -27.72
CA THR A 13 -31.27 -1.62 -26.36
C THR A 13 -30.29 -0.52 -25.87
N LEU A 14 -30.80 0.40 -25.06
CA LEU A 14 -29.94 1.37 -24.33
C LEU A 14 -29.12 0.61 -23.30
N LEU A 15 -27.82 0.45 -23.57
CA LEU A 15 -26.84 0.05 -22.57
C LEU A 15 -26.61 1.22 -21.60
N VAL A 16 -27.25 1.17 -20.45
CA VAL A 16 -26.98 2.07 -19.34
C VAL A 16 -25.65 1.63 -18.75
N PHE A 17 -24.57 2.30 -19.12
CA PHE A 17 -23.30 2.18 -18.40
C PHE A 17 -23.50 2.79 -17.02
N GLY A 18 -23.61 1.95 -16.00
CA GLY A 18 -23.59 2.39 -14.62
C GLY A 18 -22.25 3.05 -14.35
N VAL A 19 -22.26 4.35 -14.04
CA VAL A 19 -21.08 5.04 -13.47
C VAL A 19 -20.88 4.42 -12.10
N ALA A 20 -19.81 3.63 -11.93
CA ALA A 20 -19.37 3.22 -10.61
C ALA A 20 -18.99 4.50 -9.87
N ASN A 21 -19.78 4.88 -8.87
CA ASN A 21 -19.39 5.93 -7.93
C ASN A 21 -18.21 5.38 -7.14
N ALA A 22 -17.00 5.86 -7.41
CA ALA A 22 -15.88 5.69 -6.50
C ALA A 22 -16.31 6.23 -5.13
N GLY A 23 -16.22 5.39 -4.10
CA GLY A 23 -16.54 5.79 -2.73
C GLY A 23 -15.65 6.95 -2.27
N GLU A 24 -16.08 7.69 -1.24
CA GLU A 24 -15.21 8.70 -0.65
C GLU A 24 -13.93 8.05 -0.11
N PRO A 25 -12.75 8.70 -0.29
CA PRO A 25 -11.49 8.18 0.23
C PRO A 25 -11.54 7.96 1.74
N ILE A 26 -11.20 6.77 2.17
CA ILE A 26 -11.16 6.36 3.58
C ILE A 26 -9.87 6.91 4.20
N ASN A 27 -9.94 7.45 5.41
CA ASN A 27 -8.74 7.85 6.16
C ASN A 27 -7.91 6.61 6.50
N ASP A 28 -6.65 6.58 6.02
CA ASP A 28 -5.68 5.50 6.24
C ASP A 28 -4.52 5.98 7.12
N SER A 29 -4.87 6.65 8.22
CA SER A 29 -3.91 7.19 9.19
C SER A 29 -3.90 6.38 10.48
N GLY A 30 -2.72 6.28 11.11
CA GLY A 30 -2.59 5.50 12.33
C GLY A 30 -1.17 5.47 12.87
N THR A 31 -1.02 4.77 13.98
CA THR A 31 0.27 4.44 14.59
C THR A 31 0.73 3.07 14.14
N MET A 32 2.01 2.91 13.91
CA MET A 32 2.64 1.63 13.60
C MET A 32 3.72 1.29 14.61
N ALA A 33 3.85 0.00 14.92
CA ALA A 33 4.95 -0.57 15.68
C ALA A 33 5.45 -1.80 14.94
N CYS A 34 6.75 -1.86 14.68
CA CYS A 34 7.36 -2.83 13.80
C CYS A 34 8.56 -3.51 14.43
N VAL A 35 8.76 -4.76 14.07
CA VAL A 35 9.97 -5.52 14.38
C VAL A 35 10.67 -5.94 13.09
N THR A 36 11.99 -5.88 13.10
CA THR A 36 12.81 -6.40 12.03
C THR A 36 13.07 -7.89 12.30
N ASP A 37 12.55 -8.76 11.44
CA ASP A 37 12.73 -10.21 11.54
C ASP A 37 14.01 -10.67 10.83
N LYS A 38 14.42 -9.94 9.80
CA LYS A 38 15.56 -10.25 8.96
C LYS A 38 16.27 -8.98 8.53
N TRP A 39 17.61 -9.02 8.61
CA TRP A 39 18.48 -7.95 8.14
C TRP A 39 19.78 -8.57 7.61
N ASP A 40 19.77 -8.95 6.33
CA ASP A 40 20.91 -9.56 5.66
C ASP A 40 21.73 -8.48 4.95
N GLU A 41 22.85 -8.10 5.55
CA GLU A 41 23.76 -7.07 5.05
C GLU A 41 24.89 -7.67 4.25
N LYS A 42 25.26 -7.03 3.13
CA LYS A 42 26.46 -7.28 2.33
C LYS A 42 27.16 -5.96 2.11
N GLU A 43 28.48 -5.95 2.22
CA GLU A 43 29.32 -4.78 1.93
C GLU A 43 30.21 -5.09 0.72
N PRO A 44 29.75 -4.86 -0.52
CA PRO A 44 30.52 -5.14 -1.73
C PRO A 44 31.76 -4.27 -1.85
N GLU A 45 31.70 -3.04 -1.30
CA GLU A 45 32.81 -2.08 -1.25
C GLU A 45 32.76 -1.35 0.07
N LYS A 46 33.88 -0.85 0.55
CA LYS A 46 33.99 -0.16 1.84
C LYS A 46 32.99 1.00 1.95
N GLY A 47 32.08 0.89 2.90
CA GLY A 47 31.02 1.87 3.17
C GLY A 47 29.82 1.80 2.23
N HIS A 48 29.83 0.90 1.24
CA HIS A 48 28.65 0.62 0.40
C HIS A 48 27.97 -0.66 0.89
N LYS A 49 26.77 -0.55 1.44
CA LYS A 49 26.04 -1.68 2.02
C LYS A 49 24.75 -1.92 1.28
N LEU A 50 24.47 -3.18 1.00
CA LEU A 50 23.22 -3.67 0.45
C LEU A 50 22.55 -4.54 1.50
N VAL A 51 21.27 -4.31 1.75
CA VAL A 51 20.50 -5.04 2.76
C VAL A 51 19.24 -5.63 2.15
N ASP A 52 18.99 -6.90 2.42
CA ASP A 52 17.70 -7.56 2.25
C ASP A 52 17.03 -7.66 3.61
N ALA A 53 15.87 -7.00 3.77
CA ALA A 53 15.15 -6.91 5.03
C ALA A 53 13.76 -7.55 4.96
N ALA A 54 13.31 -8.10 6.11
CA ALA A 54 11.92 -8.46 6.35
C ALA A 54 11.48 -7.92 7.71
N MET A 55 10.26 -7.39 7.76
CA MET A 55 9.71 -6.70 8.91
C MET A 55 8.25 -7.07 9.11
N ARG A 56 7.81 -7.08 10.36
CA ARG A 56 6.40 -7.21 10.71
C ARG A 56 5.95 -6.03 11.55
N CYS A 57 4.76 -5.52 11.24
CA CYS A 57 4.18 -4.40 11.95
C CYS A 57 2.78 -4.74 12.48
N VAL A 58 2.40 -4.02 13.51
CA VAL A 58 1.00 -3.82 13.91
C VAL A 58 0.64 -2.38 13.59
N LEU A 59 -0.48 -2.18 12.90
CA LEU A 59 -1.04 -0.86 12.63
C LEU A 59 -2.31 -0.66 13.45
N ILE A 60 -2.37 0.46 14.14
CA ILE A 60 -3.48 0.89 14.98
C ILE A 60 -4.05 2.15 14.33
N PRO A 61 -5.20 2.05 13.63
CA PRO A 61 -5.83 3.19 12.98
C PRO A 61 -6.22 4.27 13.99
N ASP A 62 -6.23 5.54 13.53
CA ASP A 62 -6.74 6.67 14.32
C ASP A 62 -8.26 6.59 14.49
N ASP A 63 -8.97 6.04 13.52
CA ASP A 63 -10.38 5.71 13.65
C ASP A 63 -10.56 4.47 14.53
N ALA A 64 -11.13 4.65 15.71
CA ALA A 64 -11.37 3.57 16.67
C ALA A 64 -12.32 2.48 16.14
N ALA A 65 -13.15 2.79 15.14
CA ALA A 65 -14.04 1.82 14.49
C ALA A 65 -13.31 0.97 13.43
N ALA A 66 -12.17 1.43 12.94
CA ALA A 66 -11.36 0.66 11.97
C ALA A 66 -10.62 -0.48 12.68
N PRO A 67 -10.49 -1.65 12.03
CA PRO A 67 -9.81 -2.78 12.62
C PRO A 67 -8.30 -2.52 12.74
N LYS A 68 -7.70 -3.00 13.83
CA LYS A 68 -6.25 -3.16 13.91
C LYS A 68 -5.82 -4.25 12.93
N ILE A 69 -4.71 -4.04 12.25
CA ILE A 69 -4.20 -4.95 11.24
C ILE A 69 -2.74 -5.30 11.51
N THR A 70 -2.30 -6.42 10.95
CA THR A 70 -0.87 -6.73 10.88
C THR A 70 -0.37 -6.46 9.46
N GLN A 71 0.92 -6.17 9.36
CA GLN A 71 1.55 -5.90 8.08
C GLN A 71 2.86 -6.70 8.00
N ASP A 72 3.03 -7.42 6.89
CA ASP A 72 4.26 -8.14 6.57
C ASP A 72 4.96 -7.42 5.44
N CYS A 73 6.21 -7.01 5.65
CA CYS A 73 7.00 -6.23 4.71
C CYS A 73 8.29 -6.94 4.32
N VAL A 74 8.69 -6.74 3.08
CA VAL A 74 10.02 -7.07 2.58
C VAL A 74 10.58 -5.88 1.82
N GLY A 75 11.89 -5.70 1.86
CA GLY A 75 12.51 -4.60 1.15
C GLY A 75 14.01 -4.74 1.00
N LYS A 76 14.56 -3.79 0.28
CA LYS A 76 16.00 -3.66 0.03
C LYS A 76 16.43 -2.27 0.38
N TYR A 77 17.55 -2.16 1.07
CA TYR A 77 18.20 -0.90 1.39
C TYR A 77 19.58 -0.85 0.75
N GLU A 78 19.99 0.34 0.36
CA GLU A 78 21.30 0.64 -0.14
C GLU A 78 21.86 1.85 0.62
N TYR A 79 22.97 1.64 1.31
CA TYR A 79 23.70 2.68 2.05
C TYR A 79 24.97 3.01 1.30
N MET A 80 25.21 4.29 1.06
CA MET A 80 26.32 4.80 0.30
C MET A 80 27.48 5.26 1.21
N PRO A 81 28.72 5.34 0.69
CA PRO A 81 29.88 5.82 1.48
C PRO A 81 29.73 7.24 2.02
N ASP A 82 28.95 8.10 1.36
CA ASP A 82 28.64 9.48 1.77
C ASP A 82 27.58 9.56 2.88
N LYS A 83 27.13 8.40 3.41
CA LYS A 83 26.08 8.21 4.42
C LYS A 83 24.66 8.46 3.90
N SER A 84 24.47 8.75 2.62
CA SER A 84 23.15 8.71 2.03
C SER A 84 22.65 7.27 1.94
N TRP A 85 21.33 7.11 1.97
CA TRP A 85 20.72 5.79 1.83
C TRP A 85 19.35 5.89 1.19
N LYS A 86 18.91 4.80 0.61
CA LYS A 86 17.57 4.62 0.07
C LYS A 86 17.09 3.20 0.36
N GLY A 87 15.78 3.05 0.46
CA GLY A 87 15.10 1.77 0.63
C GLY A 87 13.82 1.73 -0.18
N THR A 88 13.51 0.56 -0.69
CA THR A 88 12.24 0.30 -1.38
C THR A 88 11.76 -1.10 -1.05
N GLY A 89 10.46 -1.29 -1.09
CA GLY A 89 9.92 -2.61 -0.84
C GLY A 89 8.41 -2.69 -1.03
N SER A 90 7.86 -3.77 -0.52
CA SER A 90 6.43 -4.02 -0.54
C SER A 90 5.94 -4.55 0.80
N CYS A 91 4.70 -4.29 1.11
CA CYS A 91 4.03 -4.84 2.27
C CYS A 91 2.68 -5.46 1.88
N THR A 92 2.23 -6.34 2.74
CA THR A 92 0.88 -6.88 2.74
C THR A 92 0.23 -6.56 4.07
N ASP A 93 -0.81 -5.74 4.05
CA ASP A 93 -1.70 -5.49 5.17
C ASP A 93 -2.68 -6.66 5.30
N ASN A 94 -2.73 -7.30 6.46
CA ASN A 94 -3.61 -8.43 6.74
C ASN A 94 -4.75 -7.96 7.65
N TYR A 95 -5.96 -7.99 7.13
CA TYR A 95 -7.17 -7.59 7.84
C TYR A 95 -7.82 -8.78 8.55
N PRO A 96 -8.52 -8.54 9.67
CA PRO A 96 -9.40 -9.54 10.25
C PRO A 96 -10.41 -10.04 9.21
N GLY A 97 -10.57 -11.36 9.08
CA GLY A 97 -11.41 -11.97 8.06
C GLY A 97 -10.67 -12.43 6.81
N GLY A 98 -9.36 -12.16 6.69
CA GLY A 98 -8.49 -12.70 5.67
C GLY A 98 -8.31 -11.85 4.41
N ASP A 99 -9.04 -10.74 4.30
CA ASP A 99 -8.81 -9.77 3.22
C ASP A 99 -7.46 -9.08 3.38
N LYS A 100 -6.88 -8.62 2.27
CA LYS A 100 -5.54 -8.05 2.22
C LYS A 100 -5.50 -6.78 1.37
N ILE A 101 -4.56 -5.88 1.71
CA ILE A 101 -4.10 -4.80 0.82
C ILE A 101 -2.61 -5.01 0.55
N SER A 102 -2.22 -4.85 -0.70
CA SER A 102 -0.81 -4.82 -1.11
C SER A 102 -0.39 -3.37 -1.33
N LEU A 103 0.81 -3.03 -0.90
CA LEU A 103 1.38 -1.71 -1.09
C LEU A 103 2.88 -1.79 -1.38
N THR A 104 3.40 -0.73 -1.98
CA THR A 104 4.84 -0.46 -2.12
C THR A 104 5.22 0.71 -1.23
N TRP A 105 6.51 0.78 -0.87
CA TRP A 105 7.04 1.86 -0.06
C TRP A 105 8.42 2.32 -0.55
N GLU A 106 8.75 3.57 -0.24
CA GLU A 106 10.03 4.21 -0.52
C GLU A 106 10.50 4.99 0.70
N GLU A 107 11.75 4.78 1.08
CA GLU A 107 12.46 5.44 2.17
C GLU A 107 13.80 5.99 1.68
N GLY A 108 14.35 6.97 2.38
CA GLY A 108 15.69 7.44 2.09
C GLY A 108 16.04 8.75 2.78
N SER A 109 17.34 8.99 2.89
CA SER A 109 17.89 10.20 3.52
C SER A 109 17.53 11.50 2.79
N HIS A 110 17.04 11.41 1.56
CA HIS A 110 16.60 12.55 0.75
C HIS A 110 15.11 12.90 0.97
N LEU A 111 14.37 12.10 1.74
CA LEU A 111 12.95 12.28 2.00
C LEU A 111 12.74 12.83 3.41
N GLU A 112 11.89 13.84 3.54
CA GLU A 112 11.44 14.37 4.84
C GLU A 112 10.44 13.43 5.51
N GLU A 113 9.54 12.84 4.72
CA GLU A 113 8.64 11.74 5.08
C GLU A 113 8.76 10.63 4.03
N TYR A 114 8.72 9.39 4.47
CA TYR A 114 8.71 8.22 3.60
C TYR A 114 7.37 8.08 2.90
N LYS A 115 7.32 7.35 1.80
CA LYS A 115 6.10 7.24 0.97
C LYS A 115 5.62 5.81 0.90
N TYR A 116 4.32 5.64 0.75
CA TYR A 116 3.72 4.36 0.38
C TYR A 116 2.57 4.56 -0.61
N GLU A 117 2.31 3.52 -1.41
CA GLU A 117 1.23 3.49 -2.40
C GLU A 117 0.54 2.12 -2.36
N ASN A 118 -0.78 2.12 -2.23
CA ASN A 118 -1.59 0.92 -2.31
C ASN A 118 -1.69 0.47 -3.77
N THR A 119 -1.33 -0.77 -4.03
CA THR A 119 -1.24 -1.34 -5.38
C THR A 119 -2.38 -2.31 -5.71
N GLY A 120 -3.21 -2.62 -4.73
CA GLY A 120 -4.35 -3.51 -4.88
C GLY A 120 -4.73 -4.21 -3.59
N GLY A 121 -5.62 -5.18 -3.68
CA GLY A 121 -6.06 -5.96 -2.52
C GLY A 121 -6.95 -7.12 -2.89
N THR A 122 -7.46 -7.83 -1.88
CA THR A 122 -8.38 -8.96 -2.02
C THR A 122 -9.73 -8.67 -1.36
N GLY A 123 -10.74 -9.48 -1.67
CA GLY A 123 -12.08 -9.37 -1.10
C GLY A 123 -12.65 -7.97 -1.26
N LYS A 124 -13.08 -7.34 -0.16
CA LYS A 124 -13.62 -5.98 -0.16
C LYS A 124 -12.61 -4.88 -0.52
N TYR A 125 -11.31 -5.19 -0.51
CA TYR A 125 -10.23 -4.29 -0.90
C TYR A 125 -9.72 -4.53 -2.32
N LYS A 126 -10.41 -5.34 -3.11
CA LYS A 126 -10.05 -5.58 -4.51
C LYS A 126 -10.02 -4.25 -5.27
N GLY A 127 -8.90 -3.97 -5.93
CA GLY A 127 -8.69 -2.72 -6.66
C GLY A 127 -8.37 -1.50 -5.78
N ALA A 128 -8.03 -1.71 -4.49
CA ALA A 128 -7.59 -0.66 -3.58
C ALA A 128 -6.44 0.16 -4.18
N LYS A 129 -6.53 1.47 -4.03
CA LYS A 129 -5.57 2.48 -4.47
C LYS A 129 -5.36 3.52 -3.37
N GLY A 130 -4.64 4.58 -3.70
CA GLY A 130 -4.29 5.63 -2.77
C GLY A 130 -2.95 5.35 -2.10
N GLY A 131 -2.65 6.05 -1.04
CA GLY A 131 -1.36 5.98 -0.36
C GLY A 131 -1.16 7.20 0.51
N GLY A 132 0.08 7.46 0.88
CA GLY A 132 0.40 8.58 1.75
C GLY A 132 1.86 8.61 2.16
N THR A 133 2.09 9.13 3.36
CA THR A 133 3.42 9.24 3.95
C THR A 133 3.46 8.60 5.33
N TYR A 134 4.68 8.32 5.79
CA TYR A 134 4.94 7.85 7.14
C TYR A 134 6.30 8.31 7.64
N LYS A 135 6.45 8.36 8.96
CA LYS A 135 7.73 8.54 9.65
C LYS A 135 7.89 7.44 10.67
N THR A 136 9.11 6.99 10.85
CA THR A 136 9.48 6.01 11.88
C THR A 136 10.66 6.52 12.68
N ASP A 137 10.64 6.21 13.98
CA ASP A 137 11.75 6.39 14.89
C ASP A 137 12.26 5.01 15.32
N GLU A 138 13.57 4.83 15.29
CA GLU A 138 14.22 3.63 15.81
C GLU A 138 14.19 3.66 17.34
N LEU A 139 13.59 2.64 17.94
CA LEU A 139 13.48 2.49 19.40
C LEU A 139 14.59 1.59 19.96
N THR A 140 14.91 0.55 19.19
CA THR A 140 16.06 -0.34 19.38
C THR A 140 16.57 -0.79 18.02
N THR A 141 17.65 -1.56 17.98
CA THR A 141 18.22 -2.10 16.73
C THR A 141 17.24 -2.96 15.89
N THR A 142 16.16 -3.43 16.50
CA THR A 142 15.17 -4.29 15.83
C THR A 142 13.73 -3.84 15.99
N LEU A 143 13.49 -2.84 16.85
CA LEU A 143 12.15 -2.30 17.12
C LEU A 143 12.09 -0.85 16.69
N TYR A 144 11.12 -0.51 15.88
CA TYR A 144 10.83 0.86 15.48
C TYR A 144 9.33 1.11 15.48
N GLY A 145 8.95 2.36 15.54
CA GLY A 145 7.56 2.77 15.53
C GLY A 145 7.39 4.12 14.89
N GLY A 146 6.16 4.48 14.58
CA GLY A 146 5.91 5.75 13.93
C GLY A 146 4.46 6.02 13.59
N ARG A 147 4.29 7.00 12.73
CA ARG A 147 2.99 7.49 12.28
C ARG A 147 2.85 7.37 10.77
N LYS A 148 1.73 6.84 10.34
CA LYS A 148 1.27 6.75 8.96
C LYS A 148 0.14 7.77 8.75
N LYS A 149 0.12 8.45 7.61
CA LYS A 149 -0.94 9.37 7.17
C LYS A 149 -1.24 9.12 5.70
N GLY A 150 -2.49 8.92 5.36
CA GLY A 150 -2.86 8.68 3.97
C GLY A 150 -4.32 8.49 3.74
N LYS A 151 -4.63 8.04 2.54
CA LYS A 151 -5.99 7.72 2.12
C LYS A 151 -6.02 6.41 1.35
N LEU A 152 -7.08 5.66 1.59
CA LEU A 152 -7.42 4.45 0.88
C LEU A 152 -8.64 4.74 -0.01
N GLU A 153 -8.50 4.43 -1.29
CA GLU A 153 -9.55 4.54 -2.30
C GLU A 153 -9.99 3.15 -2.70
N LEU A 154 -11.29 2.91 -2.64
CA LEU A 154 -11.92 1.67 -3.10
C LEU A 154 -12.74 1.95 -4.37
N PRO A 155 -12.79 1.00 -5.33
CA PRO A 155 -13.53 1.17 -6.58
C PRO A 155 -15.03 1.32 -6.34
#